data_dfceb7cacb87e435f397f04f86865c14
#
_entry.id   dfceb7cacb87e435f397f04f86865c14
#
_cell.length_a   1.000
_cell.length_b   1.000
_cell.length_c   1.000
_cell.angle_alpha   90.00
_cell.angle_beta   90.00
_cell.angle_gamma   90.00
#
_symmetry.space_group_name_H-M   'P 1'
#
loop_
_entity.id
_entity.type
_entity.pdbx_description
1 polymer ?
#
loop_
_entity_poly.entity_id
_entity_poly.type
_entity_poly.pdbx_seq_one_letter_code
_entity_poly.pdbx_strand_id
1 'polypeptide(L)'
;LVTTSTVVFLGRPRRFGKSLLLSTIENYFLGEKELFKGLAIEALEKEWQTYPVLYFSFGSGDYTKTDELKNVLHALLSEQEKLYGVTSPSMSWAQRFRQVIMAAYEKTGKQVVVLIDEYDKPLLDVMDEKVEVEQDGRKITVEEYNRNLLRSIYAVFKDTDRYLRF
;
A
#
# COMPACT_ATOMS: atom_id res chain seq x y z
N LEU A 1 16.12 9.34 -2.64
CA LEU A 1 15.10 8.53 -1.96
C LEU A 1 14.82 7.26 -2.76
N VAL A 2 14.23 7.37 -3.93
CA VAL A 2 13.76 6.23 -4.75
C VAL A 2 14.87 5.40 -5.42
N THR A 3 16.11 5.85 -5.39
CA THR A 3 17.27 5.17 -6.01
C THR A 3 18.11 4.38 -5.02
N THR A 4 17.96 4.63 -3.73
CA THR A 4 18.87 4.12 -2.69
C THR A 4 18.23 3.21 -1.67
N SER A 5 16.91 3.13 -1.64
CA SER A 5 16.18 2.35 -0.63
C SER A 5 15.00 1.64 -1.26
N THR A 6 14.79 0.36 -0.92
CA THR A 6 13.62 -0.43 -1.31
C THR A 6 12.42 -0.21 -0.41
N VAL A 7 12.64 0.24 0.83
CA VAL A 7 11.57 0.57 1.78
C VAL A 7 11.88 1.89 2.45
N VAL A 8 10.95 2.82 2.39
CA VAL A 8 11.06 4.14 3.02
C VAL A 8 9.84 4.42 3.89
N PHE A 9 10.09 4.81 5.11
CA PHE A 9 9.09 5.27 6.06
C PHE A 9 9.10 6.80 6.11
N LEU A 10 7.96 7.43 5.82
CA LEU A 10 7.83 8.88 5.88
C LEU A 10 6.99 9.30 7.09
N GLY A 11 7.65 9.63 8.20
CA GLY A 11 7.04 10.24 9.37
C GLY A 11 7.01 11.76 9.25
N ARG A 12 5.83 12.36 8.97
CA ARG A 12 5.62 13.82 9.00
C ARG A 12 4.31 14.14 9.74
N PRO A 13 4.20 15.29 10.39
CA PRO A 13 2.95 15.76 10.98
C PRO A 13 1.82 15.83 9.93
N ARG A 14 0.57 15.82 10.39
CA ARG A 14 -0.59 16.05 9.53
C ARG A 14 -0.45 17.39 8.79
N ARG A 15 -0.94 17.47 7.54
CA ARG A 15 -0.90 18.65 6.66
C ARG A 15 0.49 19.07 6.16
N PHE A 16 1.51 18.24 6.33
CA PHE A 16 2.87 18.49 5.81
C PHE A 16 3.16 17.82 4.47
N GLY A 17 2.13 17.65 3.62
CA GLY A 17 2.28 17.24 2.23
C GLY A 17 2.69 15.78 2.02
N LYS A 18 2.35 14.86 2.95
CA LYS A 18 2.63 13.40 2.76
C LYS A 18 1.98 12.86 1.50
N SER A 19 0.66 13.02 1.37
CA SER A 19 -0.10 12.52 0.21
C SER A 19 0.34 13.21 -1.09
N LEU A 20 0.70 14.50 -1.05
CA LEU A 20 1.28 15.19 -2.21
C LEU A 20 2.61 14.58 -2.63
N LEU A 21 3.48 14.24 -1.68
CA LEU A 21 4.73 13.54 -1.99
C LEU A 21 4.48 12.15 -2.57
N LEU A 22 3.53 11.39 -2.01
CA LEU A 22 3.18 10.07 -2.53
C LEU A 22 2.62 10.16 -3.96
N SER A 23 1.71 11.11 -4.23
CA SER A 23 1.21 11.32 -5.60
C SER A 23 2.31 11.79 -6.56
N THR A 24 3.28 12.57 -6.09
CA THR A 24 4.45 12.95 -6.88
C THR A 24 5.32 11.73 -7.23
N ILE A 25 5.57 10.85 -6.26
CA ILE A 25 6.32 9.60 -6.47
C ILE A 25 5.55 8.68 -7.42
N GLU A 26 4.24 8.54 -7.24
CA GLU A 26 3.36 7.77 -8.12
C GLU A 26 3.50 8.23 -9.58
N ASN A 27 3.29 9.52 -9.85
CA ASN A 27 3.37 10.07 -11.19
C ASN A 27 4.79 9.97 -11.79
N TYR A 28 5.83 10.07 -10.96
CA TYR A 28 7.20 9.83 -11.40
C TYR A 28 7.39 8.39 -11.92
N PHE A 29 6.92 7.40 -11.18
CA PHE A 29 7.04 6.00 -11.58
C PHE A 29 6.06 5.59 -12.69
N LEU A 30 4.95 6.30 -12.86
CA LEU A 30 4.06 6.15 -14.01
C LEU A 30 4.65 6.79 -15.29
N GLY A 31 5.74 7.56 -15.17
CA GLY A 31 6.40 8.21 -16.30
C GLY A 31 5.67 9.47 -16.79
N GLU A 32 4.86 10.11 -15.95
CA GLU A 32 4.09 11.33 -16.27
C GLU A 32 4.98 12.57 -16.35
N LYS A 33 5.93 12.56 -17.28
CA LYS A 33 7.00 13.56 -17.47
C LYS A 33 6.46 14.99 -17.53
N GLU A 34 5.33 15.21 -18.17
CA GLU A 34 4.75 16.54 -18.35
C GLU A 34 4.41 17.26 -17.03
N LEU A 35 4.09 16.49 -15.98
CA LEU A 35 3.82 17.03 -14.64
C LEU A 35 5.07 17.59 -13.96
N PHE A 36 6.26 17.22 -14.45
CA PHE A 36 7.55 17.61 -13.88
C PHE A 36 8.24 18.71 -14.69
N LYS A 37 7.58 19.26 -15.71
CA LYS A 37 8.10 20.30 -16.57
C LYS A 37 8.46 21.57 -15.78
N GLY A 38 9.66 22.07 -15.99
CA GLY A 38 10.18 23.24 -15.27
C GLY A 38 10.73 22.93 -13.87
N LEU A 39 10.66 21.68 -13.40
CA LEU A 39 11.26 21.26 -12.13
C LEU A 39 12.69 20.74 -12.36
N ALA A 40 13.51 20.79 -11.31
CA ALA A 40 14.92 20.33 -11.38
C ALA A 40 15.05 18.88 -11.86
N ILE A 41 14.08 18.01 -11.53
CA ILE A 41 14.06 16.61 -11.93
C ILE A 41 13.98 16.42 -13.46
N GLU A 42 13.36 17.35 -14.19
CA GLU A 42 13.28 17.29 -15.65
C GLU A 42 14.68 17.27 -16.31
N ALA A 43 15.61 18.02 -15.71
CA ALA A 43 16.99 18.06 -16.19
C ALA A 43 17.84 16.88 -15.70
N LEU A 44 17.52 16.32 -14.54
CA LEU A 44 18.28 15.25 -13.88
C LEU A 44 17.89 13.85 -14.37
N GLU A 45 16.57 13.62 -14.57
CA GLU A 45 16.07 12.34 -15.05
C GLU A 45 16.07 12.30 -16.59
N LYS A 46 16.72 11.29 -17.15
CA LYS A 46 16.86 11.15 -18.60
C LYS A 46 15.97 10.06 -19.20
N GLU A 47 15.71 9.01 -18.42
CA GLU A 47 15.10 7.80 -18.97
C GLU A 47 13.59 7.76 -18.79
N TRP A 48 13.05 8.38 -17.71
CA TRP A 48 11.63 8.38 -17.37
C TRP A 48 11.00 6.98 -17.49
N GLN A 49 11.68 6.00 -16.90
CA GLN A 49 11.19 4.62 -16.93
C GLN A 49 9.88 4.48 -16.20
N THR A 50 8.95 3.75 -16.82
CA THR A 50 7.65 3.44 -16.22
C THR A 50 7.72 2.15 -15.41
N TYR A 51 6.99 2.11 -14.29
CA TYR A 51 6.88 0.93 -13.43
C TYR A 51 5.40 0.70 -13.07
N PRO A 52 4.95 -0.54 -12.80
CA PRO A 52 3.65 -0.76 -12.22
C PRO A 52 3.62 -0.18 -10.79
N VAL A 53 2.61 0.64 -10.52
CA VAL A 53 2.42 1.27 -9.21
C VAL A 53 1.17 0.70 -8.56
N LEU A 54 1.31 0.17 -7.34
CA LEU A 54 0.22 -0.25 -6.48
C LEU A 54 0.04 0.82 -5.39
N TYR A 55 -1.03 1.59 -5.47
CA TYR A 55 -1.33 2.63 -4.50
C TYR A 55 -2.44 2.18 -3.55
N PHE A 56 -2.16 2.18 -2.25
CA PHE A 56 -3.08 1.80 -1.19
C PHE A 56 -3.28 2.97 -0.23
N SER A 57 -4.51 3.51 -0.13
CA SER A 57 -4.84 4.56 0.83
C SER A 57 -5.82 4.06 1.87
N PHE A 58 -5.44 4.16 3.12
CA PHE A 58 -6.30 3.85 4.27
C PHE A 58 -7.07 5.08 4.79
N GLY A 59 -6.98 6.23 4.08
CA GLY A 59 -7.53 7.50 4.54
C GLY A 59 -9.06 7.56 4.67
N SER A 60 -9.80 6.79 3.87
CA SER A 60 -11.26 6.89 3.78
C SER A 60 -12.03 5.99 4.77
N GLY A 61 -11.37 5.02 5.45
CA GLY A 61 -12.03 4.09 6.37
C GLY A 61 -12.45 4.73 7.70
N ASP A 62 -13.56 4.25 8.27
CA ASP A 62 -13.99 4.49 9.65
C ASP A 62 -13.67 3.24 10.49
N TYR A 63 -12.44 3.15 10.95
CA TYR A 63 -11.88 1.96 11.59
C TYR A 63 -12.38 1.69 13.00
N THR A 64 -13.28 2.53 13.54
CA THR A 64 -14.03 2.23 14.77
C THR A 64 -15.03 1.09 14.57
N LYS A 65 -15.37 0.78 13.32
CA LYS A 65 -16.22 -0.35 12.95
C LYS A 65 -15.38 -1.63 12.77
N THR A 66 -15.87 -2.72 13.32
CA THR A 66 -15.15 -3.99 13.46
C THR A 66 -14.63 -4.60 12.14
N ASP A 67 -15.39 -4.48 11.04
CA ASP A 67 -15.01 -5.08 9.76
C ASP A 67 -14.46 -4.07 8.74
N GLU A 68 -14.32 -2.80 9.12
CA GLU A 68 -13.95 -1.75 8.18
C GLU A 68 -12.59 -2.00 7.52
N LEU A 69 -11.59 -2.40 8.29
CA LEU A 69 -10.27 -2.71 7.71
C LEU A 69 -10.35 -3.83 6.65
N LYS A 70 -11.17 -4.85 6.89
CA LYS A 70 -11.39 -5.91 5.90
C LYS A 70 -12.07 -5.37 4.64
N ASN A 71 -13.09 -4.52 4.80
CA ASN A 71 -13.83 -3.94 3.68
C ASN A 71 -12.92 -3.04 2.83
N VAL A 72 -12.13 -2.19 3.47
CA VAL A 72 -11.15 -1.34 2.78
C VAL A 72 -10.09 -2.17 2.04
N LEU A 73 -9.51 -3.17 2.71
CA LEU A 73 -8.56 -4.08 2.08
C LEU A 73 -9.18 -4.84 0.90
N HIS A 74 -10.44 -5.28 1.05
CA HIS A 74 -11.14 -5.97 -0.03
C HIS A 74 -11.30 -5.06 -1.25
N ALA A 75 -11.74 -3.84 -1.05
CA ALA A 75 -11.91 -2.87 -2.14
C ALA A 75 -10.58 -2.58 -2.85
N LEU A 76 -9.54 -2.22 -2.07
CA LEU A 76 -8.22 -1.88 -2.59
C LEU A 76 -7.56 -3.05 -3.36
N LEU A 77 -7.62 -4.26 -2.80
CA LEU A 77 -7.03 -5.43 -3.46
C LEU A 77 -7.85 -5.87 -4.68
N SER A 78 -9.19 -5.82 -4.61
CA SER A 78 -10.04 -6.24 -5.74
C SER A 78 -9.83 -5.35 -6.97
N GLU A 79 -9.57 -4.08 -6.78
CA GLU A 79 -9.22 -3.17 -7.87
C GLU A 79 -7.92 -3.60 -8.56
N GLN A 80 -6.87 -3.88 -7.78
CA GLN A 80 -5.59 -4.32 -8.29
C GLN A 80 -5.65 -5.73 -8.90
N GLU A 81 -6.38 -6.64 -8.27
CA GLU A 81 -6.63 -7.99 -8.80
C GLU A 81 -7.27 -7.94 -10.18
N LYS A 82 -8.29 -7.09 -10.35
CA LYS A 82 -8.93 -6.87 -11.65
C LYS A 82 -7.96 -6.33 -12.69
N LEU A 83 -7.12 -5.36 -12.31
CA LEU A 83 -6.14 -4.74 -13.19
C LEU A 83 -5.09 -5.75 -13.69
N TYR A 84 -4.63 -6.63 -12.81
CA TYR A 84 -3.58 -7.60 -13.12
C TYR A 84 -4.09 -9.02 -13.45
N GLY A 85 -5.40 -9.24 -13.46
CA GLY A 85 -6.00 -10.52 -13.82
C GLY A 85 -5.83 -11.61 -12.77
N VAL A 86 -5.75 -11.23 -11.49
CA VAL A 86 -5.65 -12.18 -10.37
C VAL A 86 -7.04 -12.64 -9.95
N THR A 87 -7.22 -13.95 -9.77
CA THR A 87 -8.44 -14.54 -9.22
C THR A 87 -8.10 -15.23 -7.91
N SER A 88 -8.62 -14.74 -6.78
CA SER A 88 -8.19 -15.17 -5.45
C SER A 88 -9.36 -15.43 -4.47
N PRO A 89 -10.36 -16.27 -4.80
CA PRO A 89 -11.60 -16.33 -4.01
C PRO A 89 -11.43 -16.89 -2.59
N SER A 90 -10.34 -17.60 -2.29
CA SER A 90 -10.13 -18.28 -0.99
C SER A 90 -8.80 -17.94 -0.31
N MET A 91 -8.10 -16.93 -0.77
CA MET A 91 -6.79 -16.55 -0.24
C MET A 91 -6.91 -15.63 0.98
N SER A 92 -5.96 -15.72 1.91
CA SER A 92 -5.79 -14.73 2.97
C SER A 92 -5.39 -13.36 2.38
N TRP A 93 -5.57 -12.28 3.16
CA TRP A 93 -5.20 -10.92 2.75
C TRP A 93 -3.73 -10.82 2.32
N ALA A 94 -2.83 -11.44 3.09
CA ALA A 94 -1.40 -11.50 2.77
C ALA A 94 -1.13 -12.23 1.44
N GLN A 95 -1.81 -13.35 1.19
CA GLN A 95 -1.68 -14.09 -0.06
C GLN A 95 -2.22 -13.30 -1.25
N ARG A 96 -3.37 -12.62 -1.12
CA ARG A 96 -3.94 -11.74 -2.15
C ARG A 96 -2.95 -10.62 -2.50
N PHE A 97 -2.40 -9.95 -1.47
CA PHE A 97 -1.43 -8.88 -1.65
C PHE A 97 -0.17 -9.36 -2.38
N ARG A 98 0.37 -10.52 -1.96
CA ARG A 98 1.51 -11.15 -2.64
C ARG A 98 1.21 -11.47 -4.11
N GLN A 99 0.05 -12.05 -4.39
CA GLN A 99 -0.33 -12.42 -5.77
C GLN A 99 -0.46 -11.20 -6.67
N VAL A 100 -1.00 -10.10 -6.18
CA VAL A 100 -1.08 -8.85 -6.94
C VAL A 100 0.32 -8.33 -7.29
N ILE A 101 1.26 -8.32 -6.34
CA ILE A 101 2.65 -7.90 -6.61
C ILE A 101 3.28 -8.79 -7.68
N MET A 102 3.16 -10.11 -7.56
CA MET A 102 3.73 -11.05 -8.53
C MET A 102 3.11 -10.90 -9.90
N ALA A 103 1.77 -10.80 -9.98
CA ALA A 103 1.06 -10.64 -11.24
C ALA A 103 1.41 -9.30 -11.94
N ALA A 104 1.58 -8.23 -11.18
CA ALA A 104 2.02 -6.94 -11.71
C ALA A 104 3.43 -7.05 -12.31
N TYR A 105 4.36 -7.72 -11.62
CA TYR A 105 5.70 -7.99 -12.12
C TYR A 105 5.67 -8.88 -13.39
N GLU A 106 4.95 -9.99 -13.36
CA GLU A 106 4.86 -10.92 -14.49
C GLU A 106 4.25 -10.27 -15.73
N LYS A 107 3.19 -9.47 -15.54
CA LYS A 107 2.50 -8.78 -16.64
C LYS A 107 3.37 -7.69 -17.30
N THR A 108 4.21 -7.01 -16.53
CA THR A 108 4.97 -5.85 -17.00
C THR A 108 6.43 -6.15 -17.28
N GLY A 109 6.98 -7.23 -16.73
CA GLY A 109 8.41 -7.54 -16.74
C GLY A 109 9.25 -6.56 -15.93
N LYS A 110 8.62 -5.71 -15.10
CA LYS A 110 9.26 -4.65 -14.31
C LYS A 110 8.97 -4.82 -12.83
N GLN A 111 9.93 -4.40 -12.00
CA GLN A 111 9.71 -4.34 -10.55
C GLN A 111 8.54 -3.41 -10.20
N VAL A 112 7.88 -3.73 -9.10
CA VAL A 112 6.64 -3.08 -8.66
C VAL A 112 6.95 -1.99 -7.63
N VAL A 113 6.31 -0.85 -7.77
CA VAL A 113 6.31 0.21 -6.76
C VAL A 113 5.07 0.07 -5.90
N VAL A 114 5.23 0.04 -4.58
CA VAL A 114 4.11 -0.02 -3.64
C VAL A 114 4.09 1.25 -2.79
N LEU A 115 3.02 2.01 -2.89
CA LEU A 115 2.81 3.24 -2.14
C LEU A 115 1.64 3.04 -1.17
N ILE A 116 1.87 3.35 0.11
CA ILE A 116 0.85 3.21 1.15
C ILE A 116 0.68 4.55 1.87
N ASP A 117 -0.51 5.15 1.73
CA ASP A 117 -0.88 6.38 2.43
C ASP A 117 -1.73 6.06 3.66
N GLU A 118 -1.53 6.85 4.72
CA GLU A 118 -2.24 6.75 6.00
C GLU A 118 -2.22 5.33 6.61
N TYR A 119 -1.09 4.65 6.49
CA TYR A 119 -0.88 3.26 6.93
C TYR A 119 -1.15 3.03 8.41
N ASP A 120 -1.06 4.06 9.23
CA ASP A 120 -1.25 4.05 10.68
C ASP A 120 -2.70 4.36 11.12
N LYS A 121 -3.53 4.93 10.24
CA LYS A 121 -4.92 5.32 10.55
C LYS A 121 -5.77 4.14 11.08
N PRO A 122 -5.69 2.91 10.54
CA PRO A 122 -6.45 1.78 11.07
C PRO A 122 -6.13 1.41 12.52
N LEU A 123 -5.01 1.89 13.05
CA LEU A 123 -4.61 1.70 14.45
C LEU A 123 -4.93 2.95 15.28
N LEU A 124 -4.66 4.14 14.73
CA LEU A 124 -4.87 5.40 15.45
C LEU A 124 -6.35 5.65 15.75
N ASP A 125 -7.25 5.32 14.82
CA ASP A 125 -8.69 5.54 15.00
C ASP A 125 -9.29 4.67 16.14
N VAL A 126 -8.61 3.58 16.54
CA VAL A 126 -9.10 2.61 17.55
C VAL A 126 -8.18 2.48 18.76
N MET A 127 -7.15 3.31 18.88
CA MET A 127 -6.12 3.19 19.92
C MET A 127 -6.68 3.26 21.35
N ASP A 128 -7.74 4.04 21.57
CA ASP A 128 -8.38 4.21 22.87
C ASP A 128 -9.73 3.48 22.98
N GLU A 129 -10.11 2.73 21.93
CA GLU A 129 -11.38 2.05 21.87
C GLU A 129 -11.32 0.68 22.56
N LYS A 130 -12.33 0.40 23.40
CA LYS A 130 -12.47 -0.89 24.09
C LYS A 130 -13.39 -1.86 23.36
N VAL A 131 -13.63 -1.63 22.06
CA VAL A 131 -14.46 -2.52 21.26
C VAL A 131 -13.74 -3.84 21.06
N GLU A 132 -14.40 -4.95 21.38
CA GLU A 132 -13.86 -6.29 21.23
C GLU A 132 -14.47 -6.99 20.02
N VAL A 133 -13.68 -7.85 19.42
CA VAL A 133 -14.04 -8.78 18.35
C VAL A 133 -13.66 -10.20 18.76
N GLU A 134 -14.38 -11.17 18.23
CA GLU A 134 -14.00 -12.57 18.39
C GLU A 134 -13.10 -13.01 17.24
N GLN A 135 -11.90 -13.52 17.57
CA GLN A 135 -10.98 -14.11 16.61
C GLN A 135 -10.51 -15.46 17.16
N ASP A 136 -10.72 -16.52 16.40
CA ASP A 136 -10.30 -17.90 16.75
C ASP A 136 -10.78 -18.35 18.14
N GLY A 137 -12.03 -17.97 18.52
CA GLY A 137 -12.63 -18.28 19.81
C GLY A 137 -12.10 -17.46 20.99
N ARG A 138 -11.36 -16.37 20.72
CA ARG A 138 -10.84 -15.44 21.72
C ARG A 138 -11.37 -14.03 21.46
N LYS A 139 -11.66 -13.31 22.54
CA LYS A 139 -11.98 -11.89 22.49
C LYS A 139 -10.69 -11.08 22.51
N ILE A 140 -10.50 -10.25 21.50
CA ILE A 140 -9.39 -9.31 21.38
C ILE A 140 -9.94 -7.93 21.05
N THR A 141 -9.18 -6.87 21.28
CA THR A 141 -9.59 -5.52 20.88
C THR A 141 -9.54 -5.36 19.36
N VAL A 142 -10.35 -4.45 18.81
CA VAL A 142 -10.29 -4.08 17.39
C VAL A 142 -8.88 -3.58 17.01
N GLU A 143 -8.22 -2.86 17.91
CA GLU A 143 -6.84 -2.43 17.72
C GLU A 143 -5.89 -3.61 17.52
N GLU A 144 -5.95 -4.60 18.41
CA GLU A 144 -5.12 -5.81 18.30
C GLU A 144 -5.42 -6.59 17.02
N TYR A 145 -6.71 -6.70 16.67
CA TYR A 145 -7.15 -7.33 15.43
C TYR A 145 -6.56 -6.63 14.20
N ASN A 146 -6.72 -5.31 14.10
CA ASN A 146 -6.21 -4.51 12.99
C ASN A 146 -4.67 -4.59 12.90
N ARG A 147 -3.99 -4.54 14.04
CA ARG A 147 -2.54 -4.68 14.13
C ARG A 147 -2.06 -6.04 13.58
N ASN A 148 -2.71 -7.12 13.98
CA ASN A 148 -2.37 -8.47 13.52
C ASN A 148 -2.58 -8.61 12.02
N LEU A 149 -3.68 -8.07 11.50
CA LEU A 149 -4.01 -8.10 10.08
C LEU A 149 -2.98 -7.30 9.25
N LEU A 150 -2.68 -6.07 9.62
CA LEU A 150 -1.68 -5.24 8.94
C LEU A 150 -0.28 -5.86 9.01
N ARG A 151 0.10 -6.43 10.16
CA ARG A 151 1.39 -7.13 10.31
C ARG A 151 1.51 -8.28 9.31
N SER A 152 0.45 -9.05 9.10
CA SER A 152 0.45 -10.16 8.14
C SER A 152 0.65 -9.67 6.71
N ILE A 153 0.05 -8.53 6.34
CA ILE A 153 0.19 -7.92 5.01
C ILE A 153 1.60 -7.37 4.82
N TYR A 154 2.10 -6.59 5.77
CA TYR A 154 3.43 -5.97 5.65
C TYR A 154 4.58 -6.99 5.70
N ALA A 155 4.37 -8.16 6.29
CA ALA A 155 5.34 -9.25 6.22
C ALA A 155 5.61 -9.72 4.78
N VAL A 156 4.65 -9.55 3.88
CA VAL A 156 4.77 -9.92 2.46
C VAL A 156 5.93 -9.21 1.76
N PHE A 157 6.26 -7.97 2.17
CA PHE A 157 7.35 -7.21 1.55
C PHE A 157 8.71 -7.91 1.67
N LYS A 158 8.96 -8.63 2.77
CA LYS A 158 10.19 -9.42 2.93
C LYS A 158 10.27 -10.58 1.96
N ASP A 159 9.13 -11.21 1.67
CA ASP A 159 9.04 -12.37 0.78
C ASP A 159 9.00 -11.98 -0.70
N THR A 160 8.67 -10.72 -0.98
CA THR A 160 8.51 -10.19 -2.35
C THR A 160 9.58 -9.18 -2.74
N ASP A 161 10.61 -8.99 -1.94
CA ASP A 161 11.68 -8.00 -2.13
C ASP A 161 12.25 -7.98 -3.56
N ARG A 162 12.49 -9.16 -4.15
CA ARG A 162 12.99 -9.28 -5.54
C ARG A 162 12.05 -8.68 -6.61
N TYR A 163 10.77 -8.57 -6.31
CA TYR A 163 9.76 -8.02 -7.21
C TYR A 163 9.54 -6.52 -7.00
N LEU A 164 10.06 -5.98 -5.90
CA LEU A 164 9.84 -4.58 -5.53
C LEU A 164 10.95 -3.68 -6.05
N ARG A 165 10.54 -2.51 -6.54
CA ARG A 165 11.43 -1.41 -6.90
C ARG A 165 11.55 -0.41 -5.77
N PHE A 166 10.39 -0.14 -5.11
CA PHE A 166 10.26 0.84 -4.06
C PHE A 166 8.97 0.59 -3.27
#